data_938fb95ea640ba99f7221e2efdb9ec8d
#
_entry.id   938fb95ea640ba99f7221e2efdb9ec8d
#
_cell.length_a   1.000
_cell.length_b   1.000
_cell.length_c   1.000
_cell.angle_alpha   90.00
_cell.angle_beta   90.00
_cell.angle_gamma   90.00
#
_symmetry.space_group_name_H-M   'P 1'
#
loop_
_entity.id
_entity.type
_entity.pdbx_description
1 polymer ?
#
loop_
_entity_poly.entity_id
_entity_poly.type
_entity_poly.pdbx_seq_one_letter_code
_entity_poly.pdbx_strand_id
1 'polypeptide(L)'
;MQRFISGRIEYHTRGESTGRERFEMFARADGGRTLRALCEMRDVDLTRDVSMNLDTRSRPLDAFVRLVQRGRVRGSTLFTVHPHELVCEGKLADHGHVHQRHVLDAPLDYLGLHPLVGDALVTLVRGCDRPGETHCVAGYTNSSSPDGNEGLLAVRSNIAVTFIGHERR
;
A
#
# COMPACT_ATOMS: atom_id res chain seq x y z
N MET A 1 17.25 16.96 10.25
CA MET A 1 16.40 16.35 11.28
C MET A 1 15.47 15.36 10.60
N GLN A 2 15.61 14.08 10.89
CA GLN A 2 14.79 13.03 10.30
C GLN A 2 13.36 13.14 10.88
N ARG A 3 12.35 13.39 10.04
CA ARG A 3 10.95 13.41 10.49
C ARG A 3 10.44 11.97 10.56
N PHE A 4 9.94 11.60 11.72
CA PHE A 4 9.36 10.30 11.99
C PHE A 4 7.88 10.48 12.34
N ILE A 5 7.02 9.67 11.73
CA ILE A 5 5.59 9.60 12.03
C ILE A 5 5.27 8.14 12.29
N SER A 6 4.55 7.86 13.35
CA SER A 6 4.01 6.53 13.61
C SER A 6 2.56 6.62 14.04
N GLY A 7 1.81 5.57 13.79
CA GLY A 7 0.41 5.52 14.15
C GLY A 7 -0.16 4.11 14.20
N ARG A 8 -1.43 4.07 14.60
CA ARG A 8 -2.22 2.85 14.64
C ARG A 8 -3.62 3.16 14.09
N ILE A 9 -4.11 2.26 13.26
CA ILE A 9 -5.47 2.27 12.70
C ILE A 9 -6.16 1.00 13.18
N GLU A 10 -7.39 1.11 13.67
CA GLU A 10 -8.24 -0.05 14.00
C GLU A 10 -9.24 -0.27 12.88
N TYR A 11 -9.39 -1.52 12.46
CA TYR A 11 -10.37 -1.95 11.48
C TYR A 11 -11.64 -2.42 12.18
N HIS A 12 -12.77 -1.87 11.74
CA HIS A 12 -14.07 -2.24 12.26
C HIS A 12 -15.01 -2.63 11.14
N THR A 13 -15.71 -3.75 11.30
CA THR A 13 -16.79 -4.17 10.41
C THR A 13 -18.05 -4.35 11.24
N ARG A 14 -19.11 -3.62 10.89
CA ARG A 14 -20.41 -3.65 11.61
C ARG A 14 -20.27 -3.40 13.12
N GLY A 15 -19.31 -2.52 13.51
CA GLY A 15 -19.06 -2.16 14.91
C GLY A 15 -18.10 -3.10 15.66
N GLU A 16 -17.74 -4.23 15.08
CA GLU A 16 -16.78 -5.16 15.68
C GLU A 16 -15.36 -4.91 15.18
N SER A 17 -14.36 -5.04 16.06
CA SER A 17 -12.96 -4.91 15.69
C SER A 17 -12.50 -6.15 14.92
N THR A 18 -12.22 -5.98 13.62
CA THR A 18 -11.76 -7.06 12.72
C THR A 18 -10.25 -7.09 12.57
N GLY A 19 -9.54 -6.03 12.95
CA GLY A 19 -8.10 -6.00 12.82
C GLY A 19 -7.48 -4.66 13.20
N ARG A 20 -6.21 -4.52 12.89
CA ARG A 20 -5.46 -3.27 13.12
C ARG A 20 -4.30 -3.15 12.16
N GLU A 21 -3.86 -1.92 11.99
CA GLU A 21 -2.64 -1.56 11.30
C GLU A 21 -1.75 -0.74 12.24
N ARG A 22 -0.45 -1.07 12.27
CA ARG A 22 0.59 -0.21 12.87
C ARG A 22 1.49 0.24 11.75
N PHE A 23 1.81 1.52 11.72
CA PHE A 23 2.69 2.05 10.69
C PHE A 23 3.74 3.00 11.24
N GLU A 24 4.80 3.11 10.49
CA GLU A 24 5.90 4.04 10.68
C GLU A 24 6.25 4.66 9.33
N MET A 25 6.43 5.96 9.29
CA MET A 25 6.92 6.65 8.10
C MET A 25 8.05 7.60 8.50
N PHE A 26 9.14 7.53 7.79
CA PHE A 26 10.29 8.39 8.03
C PHE A 26 10.82 9.00 6.73
N ALA A 27 11.26 10.27 6.83
CA ALA A 27 11.92 10.97 5.73
C ALA A 27 13.38 10.52 5.65
N ARG A 28 13.82 10.20 4.45
CA ARG A 28 15.22 9.91 4.14
C ARG A 28 16.01 11.19 3.88
N ALA A 29 17.35 11.07 3.89
CA ALA A 29 18.25 12.20 3.62
C ALA A 29 18.11 12.75 2.19
N ASP A 30 17.70 11.92 1.24
CA ASP A 30 17.44 12.30 -0.16
C ASP A 30 16.11 13.04 -0.36
N GLY A 31 15.33 13.25 0.71
CA GLY A 31 14.02 13.89 0.68
C GLY A 31 12.86 12.93 0.38
N GLY A 32 13.14 11.69 0.01
CA GLY A 32 12.14 10.64 -0.13
C GLY A 32 11.62 10.15 1.22
N ARG A 33 10.69 9.19 1.18
CA ARG A 33 10.09 8.61 2.38
C ARG A 33 10.13 7.09 2.32
N THR A 34 10.16 6.46 3.50
CA THR A 34 9.93 5.03 3.65
C THR A 34 8.75 4.83 4.58
N LEU A 35 7.77 4.07 4.11
CA LEU A 35 6.64 3.57 4.89
C LEU A 35 6.90 2.12 5.28
N ARG A 36 6.60 1.78 6.53
CA ARG A 36 6.49 0.40 7.01
C ARG A 36 5.14 0.23 7.67
N ALA A 37 4.43 -0.84 7.37
CA ALA A 37 3.13 -1.12 7.94
C ALA A 37 2.98 -2.61 8.23
N LEU A 38 2.38 -2.92 9.38
CA LEU A 38 1.99 -4.26 9.77
C LEU A 38 0.47 -4.29 9.97
N CYS A 39 -0.24 -4.98 9.08
CA CYS A 39 -1.67 -5.17 9.15
C CYS A 39 -1.97 -6.55 9.74
N GLU A 40 -2.79 -6.58 10.79
CA GLU A 40 -3.26 -7.79 11.44
C GLU A 40 -4.78 -7.86 11.25
N MET A 41 -5.26 -8.75 10.39
CA MET A 41 -6.68 -9.00 10.11
C MET A 41 -7.10 -10.25 10.87
N ARG A 42 -7.76 -10.06 12.02
CA ARG A 42 -8.05 -11.14 12.98
C ARG A 42 -9.17 -12.06 12.51
N ASP A 43 -10.14 -11.52 11.81
CA ASP A 43 -11.30 -12.24 11.27
C ASP A 43 -10.90 -13.33 10.25
N VAL A 44 -9.79 -13.16 9.55
CA VAL A 44 -9.25 -14.11 8.56
C VAL A 44 -7.88 -14.69 8.95
N ASP A 45 -7.40 -14.37 10.17
CA ASP A 45 -6.08 -14.77 10.69
C ASP A 45 -4.95 -14.49 9.69
N LEU A 46 -4.92 -13.25 9.22
CA LEU A 46 -3.95 -12.77 8.23
C LEU A 46 -3.09 -11.66 8.81
N THR A 47 -1.78 -11.79 8.63
CA THR A 47 -0.82 -10.72 8.86
C THR A 47 -0.16 -10.34 7.54
N ARG A 48 -0.13 -9.04 7.26
CA ARG A 48 0.55 -8.45 6.12
C ARG A 48 1.62 -7.49 6.61
N ASP A 49 2.86 -7.76 6.21
CA ASP A 49 4.03 -6.92 6.46
C ASP A 49 4.38 -6.21 5.17
N VAL A 50 4.37 -4.88 5.19
CA VAL A 50 4.59 -4.03 4.02
C VAL A 50 5.71 -3.03 4.32
N SER A 51 6.62 -2.88 3.36
CA SER A 51 7.58 -1.78 3.32
C SER A 51 7.54 -1.14 1.95
N MET A 52 7.46 0.20 1.87
CA MET A 52 7.38 0.94 0.61
C MET A 52 8.31 2.14 0.64
N ASN A 53 9.10 2.31 -0.40
CA ASN A 53 9.90 3.50 -0.64
C ASN A 53 9.18 4.44 -1.61
N LEU A 54 9.23 5.73 -1.27
CA LEU A 54 8.62 6.80 -2.05
C LEU A 54 9.70 7.81 -2.46
N ASP A 55 9.55 8.41 -3.62
CA ASP A 55 10.39 9.51 -4.06
C ASP A 55 10.08 10.82 -3.31
N THR A 56 10.72 11.92 -3.70
CA THR A 56 10.51 13.26 -3.13
C THR A 56 9.13 13.84 -3.39
N ARG A 57 8.40 13.29 -4.40
CA ARG A 57 7.02 13.66 -4.76
C ARG A 57 5.99 12.69 -4.16
N SER A 58 6.43 11.77 -3.28
CA SER A 58 5.60 10.72 -2.66
C SER A 58 5.10 9.65 -3.63
N ARG A 59 5.72 9.49 -4.81
CA ARG A 59 5.43 8.41 -5.75
C ARG A 59 6.15 7.13 -5.33
N PRO A 60 5.54 5.95 -5.51
CA PRO A 60 6.18 4.69 -5.18
C PRO A 60 7.42 4.43 -6.07
N LEU A 61 8.50 3.97 -5.45
CA LEU A 61 9.73 3.52 -6.10
C LEU A 61 9.83 2.00 -6.06
N ASP A 62 9.61 1.45 -4.91
CA ASP A 62 9.57 0.01 -4.68
C ASP A 62 8.71 -0.31 -3.46
N ALA A 63 8.30 -1.56 -3.36
CA ALA A 63 7.62 -2.05 -2.18
C ALA A 63 7.82 -3.56 -2.00
N PHE A 64 7.88 -3.98 -0.75
CA PHE A 64 7.92 -5.38 -0.35
C PHE A 64 6.67 -5.73 0.43
N VAL A 65 6.08 -6.88 0.12
CA VAL A 65 4.91 -7.42 0.82
C VAL A 65 5.20 -8.85 1.24
N ARG A 66 4.90 -9.19 2.48
CA ARG A 66 4.86 -10.57 2.99
C ARG A 66 3.50 -10.86 3.59
N LEU A 67 2.95 -12.03 3.27
CA LEU A 67 1.72 -12.53 3.85
C LEU A 67 1.98 -13.76 4.72
N VAL A 68 1.40 -13.73 5.91
CA VAL A 68 1.30 -14.88 6.81
C VAL A 68 -0.17 -15.09 7.13
N GLN A 69 -0.70 -16.26 6.89
CA GLN A 69 -2.09 -16.61 7.18
C GLN A 69 -2.16 -17.92 7.94
N ARG A 70 -2.92 -17.94 9.04
CA ARG A 70 -3.05 -19.12 9.92
C ARG A 70 -1.70 -19.70 10.33
N GLY A 71 -0.78 -18.79 10.71
CA GLY A 71 0.59 -19.12 11.12
C GLY A 71 1.51 -19.65 9.99
N ARG A 72 1.07 -19.64 8.71
CA ARG A 72 1.86 -20.10 7.57
C ARG A 72 2.23 -18.96 6.65
N VAL A 73 3.47 -18.90 6.19
CA VAL A 73 3.91 -17.95 5.18
C VAL A 73 3.24 -18.31 3.86
N ARG A 74 2.42 -17.40 3.31
CA ARG A 74 1.76 -17.52 2.00
C ARG A 74 2.68 -17.09 0.86
N GLY A 75 3.63 -16.24 1.15
CA GLY A 75 4.62 -15.78 0.19
C GLY A 75 5.13 -14.38 0.50
N SER A 76 5.98 -13.91 -0.38
CA SER A 76 6.43 -12.52 -0.41
C SER A 76 6.73 -12.09 -1.84
N THR A 77 6.50 -10.81 -2.11
CA THR A 77 6.76 -10.16 -3.40
C THR A 77 7.45 -8.83 -3.22
N LEU A 78 8.29 -8.52 -4.19
CA LEU A 78 8.93 -7.22 -4.38
C LEU A 78 8.29 -6.57 -5.61
N PHE A 79 7.86 -5.33 -5.45
CA PHE A 79 7.39 -4.46 -6.52
C PHE A 79 8.47 -3.43 -6.80
N THR A 80 8.90 -3.31 -8.04
CA THR A 80 9.87 -2.30 -8.47
C THR A 80 9.22 -1.41 -9.53
N VAL A 81 9.21 -0.11 -9.28
CA VAL A 81 8.59 0.87 -10.18
C VAL A 81 9.68 1.55 -10.99
N HIS A 82 9.64 1.36 -12.29
CA HIS A 82 10.46 2.06 -13.27
C HIS A 82 9.63 3.13 -14.00
N PRO A 83 10.24 4.06 -14.74
CA PRO A 83 9.50 5.13 -15.43
C PRO A 83 8.37 4.65 -16.35
N HIS A 84 8.52 3.46 -16.94
CA HIS A 84 7.59 2.91 -17.93
C HIS A 84 7.13 1.48 -17.63
N GLU A 85 7.45 0.95 -16.48
CA GLU A 85 7.00 -0.39 -16.10
C GLU A 85 6.92 -0.56 -14.57
N LEU A 86 6.01 -1.43 -14.16
CA LEU A 86 5.95 -2.03 -12.83
C LEU A 86 6.34 -3.50 -12.95
N VAL A 87 7.34 -3.90 -12.18
CA VAL A 87 7.77 -5.30 -12.05
C VAL A 87 7.34 -5.82 -10.69
N CYS A 88 6.73 -7.01 -10.68
CA CYS A 88 6.38 -7.72 -9.45
C CYS A 88 7.05 -9.09 -9.47
N GLU A 89 7.92 -9.36 -8.52
CA GLU A 89 8.69 -10.61 -8.42
C GLU A 89 8.57 -11.19 -7.02
N GLY A 90 8.51 -12.51 -6.92
CA GLY A 90 8.48 -13.13 -5.62
C GLY A 90 8.29 -14.63 -5.62
N LYS A 91 7.87 -15.13 -4.45
CA LYS A 91 7.58 -16.54 -4.25
C LYS A 91 6.28 -16.69 -3.47
N LEU A 92 5.36 -17.45 -4.04
CA LEU A 92 4.10 -17.84 -3.42
C LEU A 92 4.15 -19.29 -2.98
N ALA A 93 3.56 -19.62 -1.83
CA ALA A 93 3.59 -20.96 -1.28
C ALA A 93 3.03 -22.02 -2.23
N ASP A 94 1.92 -21.70 -2.91
CA ASP A 94 1.18 -22.66 -3.74
C ASP A 94 1.52 -22.54 -5.24
N HIS A 95 2.26 -21.50 -5.67
CA HIS A 95 2.56 -21.25 -7.09
C HIS A 95 4.05 -21.16 -7.41
N GLY A 96 4.92 -21.20 -6.40
CA GLY A 96 6.36 -21.06 -6.60
C GLY A 96 6.77 -19.63 -6.94
N HIS A 97 7.73 -19.50 -7.86
CA HIS A 97 8.20 -18.18 -8.30
C HIS A 97 7.19 -17.50 -9.23
N VAL A 98 6.99 -16.21 -9.01
CA VAL A 98 6.14 -15.34 -9.82
C VAL A 98 6.96 -14.19 -10.35
N HIS A 99 6.66 -13.79 -11.58
CA HIS A 99 7.22 -12.63 -12.25
C HIS A 99 6.15 -12.01 -13.13
N GLN A 100 5.82 -10.73 -12.87
CA GLN A 100 4.88 -9.95 -13.68
C GLN A 100 5.56 -8.67 -14.13
N ARG A 101 5.25 -8.24 -15.36
CA ARG A 101 5.65 -6.94 -15.92
C ARG A 101 4.42 -6.24 -16.46
N HIS A 102 4.22 -5.02 -16.05
CA HIS A 102 3.12 -4.16 -16.48
C HIS A 102 3.68 -2.88 -17.07
N VAL A 103 3.38 -2.63 -18.34
CA VAL A 103 3.75 -1.38 -19.01
C VAL A 103 2.95 -0.23 -18.41
N LEU A 104 3.63 0.88 -18.13
CA LEU A 104 3.05 2.11 -17.60
C LEU A 104 3.08 3.18 -18.70
N ASP A 105 1.91 3.76 -18.98
CA ASP A 105 1.77 4.87 -19.93
C ASP A 105 2.21 6.22 -19.32
N ALA A 106 2.26 6.29 -17.98
CA ALA A 106 2.67 7.46 -17.21
C ALA A 106 3.36 7.00 -15.92
N PRO A 107 4.10 7.89 -15.22
CA PRO A 107 4.65 7.58 -13.90
C PRO A 107 3.56 7.11 -12.94
N LEU A 108 3.86 6.09 -12.16
CA LEU A 108 2.91 5.50 -11.22
C LEU A 108 2.70 6.42 -10.01
N ASP A 109 1.47 6.88 -9.82
CA ASP A 109 1.10 7.74 -8.69
C ASP A 109 0.52 6.96 -7.50
N TYR A 110 0.06 5.72 -7.73
CA TYR A 110 -0.59 4.90 -6.72
C TYR A 110 -0.17 3.44 -6.81
N LEU A 111 0.31 2.92 -5.68
CA LEU A 111 0.55 1.50 -5.44
C LEU A 111 -0.08 1.15 -4.09
N GLY A 112 -1.29 0.64 -4.14
CA GLY A 112 -2.04 0.20 -2.94
C GLY A 112 -1.64 -1.21 -2.55
N LEU A 113 -1.17 -1.38 -1.33
CA LEU A 113 -0.71 -2.67 -0.81
C LEU A 113 -1.52 -3.11 0.42
N HIS A 114 -2.76 -2.64 0.50
CA HIS A 114 -3.71 -2.84 1.60
C HIS A 114 -3.54 -1.99 2.86
N PRO A 115 -2.36 -1.55 3.33
CA PRO A 115 -2.35 -0.62 4.45
C PRO A 115 -3.14 0.65 4.11
N LEU A 116 -4.10 1.02 4.95
CA LEU A 116 -4.89 2.26 4.76
C LEU A 116 -4.02 3.51 4.77
N VAL A 117 -2.92 3.49 5.54
CA VAL A 117 -1.92 4.56 5.47
C VAL A 117 -1.31 4.67 4.07
N GLY A 118 -1.13 3.55 3.37
CA GLY A 118 -0.64 3.52 1.98
C GLY A 118 -1.61 4.22 1.02
N ASP A 119 -2.91 3.94 1.17
CA ASP A 119 -3.96 4.58 0.37
C ASP A 119 -4.03 6.09 0.63
N ALA A 120 -3.81 6.53 1.87
CA ALA A 120 -3.76 7.94 2.23
C ALA A 120 -2.58 8.70 1.57
N LEU A 121 -1.50 8.01 1.17
CA LEU A 121 -0.35 8.65 0.53
C LEU A 121 -0.69 9.28 -0.82
N VAL A 122 -1.74 8.84 -1.50
CA VAL A 122 -2.19 9.46 -2.76
C VAL A 122 -2.52 10.94 -2.59
N THR A 123 -2.95 11.36 -1.40
CA THR A 123 -3.22 12.76 -1.08
C THR A 123 -1.96 13.62 -1.08
N LEU A 124 -0.79 13.03 -0.77
CA LEU A 124 0.50 13.73 -0.82
C LEU A 124 1.00 13.93 -2.25
N VAL A 125 0.67 13.01 -3.16
CA VAL A 125 1.02 13.12 -4.58
C VAL A 125 0.21 14.24 -5.23
N ARG A 126 -1.06 14.34 -4.86
CA ARG A 126 -2.01 15.28 -5.47
C ARG A 126 -1.96 16.69 -4.90
N GLY A 127 -1.62 16.84 -3.63
CA GLY A 127 -1.69 18.10 -2.91
C GLY A 127 -3.07 18.39 -2.31
N CYS A 128 -3.38 19.68 -2.08
CA CYS A 128 -4.63 20.09 -1.46
C CYS A 128 -5.77 20.15 -2.49
N ASP A 129 -6.86 19.48 -2.18
CA ASP A 129 -8.10 19.49 -2.95
C ASP A 129 -9.09 20.52 -2.40
N ARG A 130 -10.10 20.88 -3.19
CA ARG A 130 -11.24 21.69 -2.74
C ARG A 130 -12.30 20.79 -2.09
N PRO A 131 -13.01 21.25 -1.05
CA PRO A 131 -14.08 20.48 -0.45
C PRO A 131 -15.12 20.04 -1.48
N GLY A 132 -15.48 18.74 -1.45
CA GLY A 132 -16.42 18.12 -2.37
C GLY A 132 -15.82 17.67 -3.70
N GLU A 133 -14.56 17.96 -3.98
CA GLU A 133 -13.86 17.51 -5.18
C GLU A 133 -13.46 16.05 -5.04
N THR A 134 -13.82 15.23 -6.05
CA THR A 134 -13.46 13.81 -6.11
C THR A 134 -12.51 13.57 -7.26
N HIS A 135 -11.43 12.84 -6.97
CA HIS A 135 -10.44 12.49 -7.95
C HIS A 135 -10.23 10.99 -7.99
N CYS A 136 -10.17 10.45 -9.21
CA CYS A 136 -9.80 9.06 -9.45
C CYS A 136 -8.33 9.00 -9.85
N VAL A 137 -7.54 8.18 -9.15
CA VAL A 137 -6.13 7.93 -9.44
C VAL A 137 -6.00 6.49 -9.90
N ALA A 138 -5.56 6.30 -11.12
CA ALA A 138 -5.23 4.99 -11.66
C ALA A 138 -3.89 4.51 -11.14
N GLY A 139 -3.76 3.22 -10.87
CA GLY A 139 -2.53 2.64 -10.40
C GLY A 139 -2.59 1.13 -10.31
N TYR A 140 -1.87 0.59 -9.38
CA TYR A 140 -1.84 -0.84 -9.09
C TYR A 140 -2.05 -1.09 -7.61
N THR A 141 -2.62 -2.22 -7.31
CA THR A 141 -2.71 -2.76 -5.95
C THR A 141 -2.31 -4.23 -5.97
N ASN A 142 -2.04 -4.80 -4.84
CA ASN A 142 -2.14 -6.24 -4.69
C ASN A 142 -3.63 -6.58 -4.54
N SER A 143 -4.05 -7.75 -5.01
CA SER A 143 -5.45 -8.18 -5.01
C SER A 143 -6.16 -7.92 -3.67
N SER A 144 -7.42 -7.55 -3.74
CA SER A 144 -8.30 -7.31 -2.60
C SER A 144 -8.75 -8.58 -1.88
N SER A 145 -8.42 -9.78 -2.40
CA SER A 145 -8.78 -11.03 -1.72
C SER A 145 -7.99 -11.16 -0.42
N PRO A 146 -8.67 -11.24 0.73
CA PRO A 146 -7.99 -11.49 2.00
C PRO A 146 -7.40 -12.90 2.08
N ASP A 147 -7.79 -13.79 1.15
CA ASP A 147 -7.56 -15.22 1.25
C ASP A 147 -6.26 -15.71 0.65
N GLY A 148 -5.29 -14.84 0.39
CA GLY A 148 -3.99 -15.38 0.21
C GLY A 148 -3.23 -14.99 -1.05
N ASN A 149 -2.93 -15.94 -1.94
CA ASN A 149 -1.89 -15.81 -2.97
C ASN A 149 -2.09 -14.63 -3.92
N GLU A 150 -3.33 -14.29 -4.26
CA GLU A 150 -3.64 -13.12 -5.08
C GLU A 150 -3.23 -11.80 -4.44
N GLY A 151 -3.23 -11.72 -3.10
CA GLY A 151 -2.77 -10.55 -2.36
C GLY A 151 -1.28 -10.25 -2.46
N LEU A 152 -0.55 -11.01 -3.27
CA LEU A 152 0.87 -10.83 -3.53
C LEU A 152 1.17 -10.45 -4.99
N LEU A 153 0.16 -10.41 -5.86
CA LEU A 153 0.31 -10.10 -7.28
C LEU A 153 -0.15 -8.67 -7.58
N ALA A 154 0.50 -8.02 -8.55
CA ALA A 154 0.08 -6.71 -9.03
C ALA A 154 -1.19 -6.80 -9.88
N VAL A 155 -2.20 -6.00 -9.54
CA VAL A 155 -3.47 -5.88 -10.27
C VAL A 155 -3.75 -4.41 -10.54
N ARG A 156 -4.23 -4.07 -11.74
CA ARG A 156 -4.69 -2.69 -12.04
C ARG A 156 -5.82 -2.31 -11.10
N SER A 157 -5.76 -1.10 -10.57
CA SER A 157 -6.74 -0.56 -9.64
C SER A 157 -6.92 0.94 -9.83
N ASN A 158 -8.05 1.44 -9.36
CA ASN A 158 -8.29 2.87 -9.23
C ASN A 158 -8.65 3.16 -7.77
N ILE A 159 -8.13 4.27 -7.23
CA ILE A 159 -8.57 4.82 -5.97
C ILE A 159 -9.31 6.13 -6.23
N ALA A 160 -10.47 6.29 -5.62
CA ALA A 160 -11.21 7.54 -5.62
C ALA A 160 -11.06 8.23 -4.27
N VAL A 161 -10.60 9.48 -4.29
CA VAL A 161 -10.39 10.28 -3.08
C VAL A 161 -11.25 11.53 -3.18
N THR A 162 -12.10 11.74 -2.16
CA THR A 162 -12.92 12.95 -2.02
C THR A 162 -12.44 13.74 -0.81
N PHE A 163 -12.05 14.99 -1.01
CA PHE A 163 -11.73 15.88 0.10
C PHE A 163 -13.02 16.45 0.68
N ILE A 164 -13.29 16.19 1.96
CA ILE A 164 -14.51 16.62 2.64
C ILE A 164 -14.33 17.90 3.48
N GLY A 165 -13.09 18.35 3.67
CA GLY A 165 -12.77 19.56 4.44
C GLY A 165 -11.80 19.30 5.60
N HIS A 166 -11.53 20.36 6.37
CA HIS A 166 -10.73 20.28 7.58
C HIS A 166 -11.64 20.34 8.80
N GLU A 167 -11.60 19.33 9.66
CA GLU A 167 -12.15 19.47 11.00
C GLU A 167 -11.16 20.29 11.85
N ARG A 168 -11.64 21.43 12.37
CA ARG A 168 -10.92 22.13 13.44
C ARG A 168 -11.23 21.40 14.75
N ARG A 169 -10.24 20.71 15.27
CA ARG A 169 -10.26 20.21 16.67
C ARG A 169 -9.67 21.26 17.58
#